data_5af20882a621594a829dd3940686ee8c
#
_entry.id   5af20882a621594a829dd3940686ee8c
#
_cell.length_a   1.000
_cell.length_b   1.000
_cell.length_c   1.000
_cell.angle_alpha   90.00
_cell.angle_beta   90.00
_cell.angle_gamma   90.00
#
_symmetry.space_group_name_H-M   'P 1'
#
loop_
_entity.id
_entity.type
_entity.pdbx_description
1 polymer ?
#
loop_
_entity_poly.entity_id
_entity_poly.type
_entity_poly.pdbx_seq_one_letter_code
_entity_poly.pdbx_strand_id
1 'polypeptide(L)'
;IDGNKKALGANDAKFFMLSLNPSQSEQMHLIGRKVDDLKELTPQEKKEVFQKLEAFTRSAMDEYALNFGRDNIRGGQDLMYYARVETERSYHPEDEEVKQGIARIGEPKPGLNLHVHVIVSRKSLDGKVKLSPGAKSAGNTWELEGRGTVKRGFSHEGWKVRVQECFNRKFDYQAKEGETYVRPQVSAEIGKITNPEL
;
A
#
# COMPACT_ATOMS: atom_id res chain seq x y z
N ILE A 1 -12.36 16.00 1.62
CA ILE A 1 -12.83 14.98 2.59
C ILE A 1 -13.96 15.55 3.44
N ASP A 2 -13.90 16.83 3.81
CA ASP A 2 -14.94 17.49 4.61
C ASP A 2 -16.27 17.74 3.88
N GLY A 3 -16.27 17.65 2.54
CA GLY A 3 -17.47 17.74 1.70
C GLY A 3 -18.33 16.45 1.63
N ASN A 4 -18.10 15.48 2.48
CA ASN A 4 -18.88 14.23 2.55
C ASN A 4 -20.32 14.53 3.03
N LYS A 5 -21.27 14.66 2.11
CA LYS A 5 -22.66 15.08 2.32
C LYS A 5 -23.56 14.11 3.09
N LYS A 6 -23.10 12.91 3.48
CA LYS A 6 -23.89 12.01 4.35
C LYS A 6 -23.41 12.12 5.79
N ALA A 7 -24.34 12.27 6.69
CA ALA A 7 -24.08 12.23 8.13
C ALA A 7 -23.30 10.95 8.49
N LEU A 8 -22.06 11.13 8.91
CA LEU A 8 -21.27 10.13 9.57
C LEU A 8 -21.64 10.20 11.04
N GLY A 9 -21.88 9.05 11.68
CA GLY A 9 -22.07 8.99 13.13
C GLY A 9 -20.80 9.52 13.84
N ALA A 10 -20.93 9.95 15.08
CA ALA A 10 -19.81 10.49 15.86
C ALA A 10 -18.60 9.54 15.94
N ASN A 11 -18.85 8.23 15.87
CA ASN A 11 -17.82 7.18 15.94
C ASN A 11 -17.38 6.65 14.55
N ASP A 12 -17.90 7.23 13.47
CA ASP A 12 -17.54 6.79 12.13
C ASP A 12 -16.22 7.45 11.69
N ALA A 13 -15.25 6.64 11.28
CA ALA A 13 -14.04 7.16 10.66
C ALA A 13 -14.40 7.97 9.41
N LYS A 14 -13.93 9.20 9.30
CA LYS A 14 -14.19 10.07 8.14
C LYS A 14 -13.34 9.68 6.94
N PHE A 15 -12.18 9.11 7.17
CA PHE A 15 -11.20 8.69 6.18
C PHE A 15 -10.45 7.46 6.69
N PHE A 16 -9.74 6.81 5.79
CA PHE A 16 -8.73 5.81 6.10
C PHE A 16 -7.37 6.34 5.72
N MET A 17 -6.37 5.98 6.51
CA MET A 17 -4.97 6.28 6.20
C MET A 17 -4.29 5.02 5.69
N LEU A 18 -3.60 5.15 4.57
CA LEU A 18 -2.77 4.11 3.96
C LEU A 18 -1.34 4.60 3.94
N SER A 19 -0.39 3.69 4.02
CA SER A 19 1.03 4.00 3.87
C SER A 19 1.64 3.10 2.81
N LEU A 20 2.24 3.72 1.79
CA LEU A 20 3.02 3.02 0.78
C LEU A 20 4.48 3.15 1.18
N ASN A 21 5.11 2.02 1.45
CA ASN A 21 6.45 1.95 2.04
C ASN A 21 7.38 1.13 1.13
N PRO A 22 7.99 1.74 0.12
CA PRO A 22 9.02 1.05 -0.66
C PRO A 22 10.18 0.62 0.24
N SER A 23 10.69 -0.59 0.01
CA SER A 23 11.89 -1.10 0.69
C SER A 23 13.13 -0.26 0.36
N GLN A 24 14.21 -0.43 1.10
CA GLN A 24 15.48 0.23 0.80
C GLN A 24 15.94 -0.08 -0.63
N SER A 25 15.83 -1.34 -1.05
CA SER A 25 16.20 -1.79 -2.40
C SER A 25 15.32 -1.13 -3.48
N GLU A 26 14.01 -1.05 -3.25
CA GLU A 26 13.06 -0.38 -4.14
C GLU A 26 13.35 1.12 -4.24
N GLN A 27 13.67 1.77 -3.11
CA GLN A 27 14.05 3.19 -3.09
C GLN A 27 15.33 3.44 -3.88
N MET A 28 16.39 2.63 -3.70
CA MET A 28 17.62 2.72 -4.49
C MET A 28 17.37 2.47 -5.97
N HIS A 29 16.48 1.55 -6.32
CA HIS A 29 16.08 1.31 -7.70
C HIS A 29 15.39 2.53 -8.33
N LEU A 30 14.49 3.18 -7.60
CA LEU A 30 13.86 4.44 -8.05
C LEU A 30 14.87 5.56 -8.26
N ILE A 31 15.88 5.65 -7.39
CA ILE A 31 16.97 6.62 -7.48
C ILE A 31 17.90 6.31 -8.66
N GLY A 32 18.10 5.01 -8.98
CA GLY A 32 18.97 4.56 -10.05
C GLY A 32 20.43 4.34 -9.64
N ARG A 33 20.76 4.51 -8.35
CA ARG A 33 22.09 4.26 -7.78
C ARG A 33 22.01 3.93 -6.30
N LYS A 34 23.07 3.35 -5.76
CA LYS A 34 23.18 3.11 -4.32
C LYS A 34 23.46 4.43 -3.60
N VAL A 35 22.67 4.71 -2.56
CA VAL A 35 22.83 5.84 -1.64
C VAL A 35 22.39 5.40 -0.24
N ASP A 36 23.00 5.99 0.76
CA ASP A 36 22.70 5.66 2.16
C ASP A 36 21.79 6.75 2.81
N ASP A 37 21.78 7.98 2.26
CA ASP A 37 20.95 9.08 2.77
C ASP A 37 20.41 9.91 1.58
N LEU A 38 19.19 10.44 1.73
CA LEU A 38 18.58 11.36 0.76
C LEU A 38 19.35 12.68 0.60
N LYS A 39 20.22 13.03 1.54
CA LYS A 39 21.09 14.21 1.44
C LYS A 39 22.10 14.11 0.33
N GLU A 40 22.44 12.90 -0.08
CA GLU A 40 23.36 12.64 -1.20
C GLU A 40 22.74 12.93 -2.57
N LEU A 41 21.43 13.10 -2.64
CA LEU A 41 20.71 13.37 -3.87
C LEU A 41 20.76 14.86 -4.21
N THR A 42 21.03 15.15 -5.47
CA THR A 42 20.84 16.48 -6.02
C THR A 42 19.35 16.88 -6.00
N PRO A 43 19.03 18.17 -6.07
CA PRO A 43 17.65 18.64 -6.16
C PRO A 43 16.88 18.03 -7.34
N GLN A 44 17.56 17.78 -8.46
CA GLN A 44 16.98 17.18 -9.65
C GLN A 44 16.64 15.70 -9.40
N GLU A 45 17.56 14.91 -8.85
CA GLU A 45 17.32 13.50 -8.50
C GLU A 45 16.15 13.36 -7.51
N LYS A 46 16.09 14.22 -6.48
CA LYS A 46 14.96 14.26 -5.53
C LYS A 46 13.63 14.49 -6.24
N LYS A 47 13.59 15.48 -7.15
CA LYS A 47 12.39 15.77 -7.94
C LYS A 47 11.94 14.58 -8.76
N GLU A 48 12.87 13.90 -9.43
CA GLU A 48 12.57 12.72 -10.25
C GLU A 48 12.05 11.55 -9.44
N VAL A 49 12.66 11.27 -8.28
CA VAL A 49 12.18 10.21 -7.37
C VAL A 49 10.80 10.54 -6.83
N PHE A 50 10.52 11.78 -6.47
CA PHE A 50 9.20 12.20 -6.00
C PHE A 50 8.15 12.04 -7.09
N GLN A 51 8.45 12.41 -8.34
CA GLN A 51 7.55 12.19 -9.48
C GLN A 51 7.27 10.70 -9.72
N LYS A 52 8.27 9.84 -9.57
CA LYS A 52 8.10 8.38 -9.65
C LYS A 52 7.18 7.87 -8.53
N LEU A 53 7.38 8.33 -7.28
CA LEU A 53 6.52 7.96 -6.16
C LEU A 53 5.09 8.46 -6.32
N GLU A 54 4.88 9.67 -6.83
CA GLU A 54 3.55 10.17 -7.15
C GLU A 54 2.86 9.34 -8.23
N ALA A 55 3.60 8.99 -9.29
CA ALA A 55 3.07 8.14 -10.35
C ALA A 55 2.75 6.72 -9.86
N PHE A 56 3.58 6.17 -8.97
CA PHE A 56 3.32 4.90 -8.29
C PHE A 56 2.08 4.99 -7.40
N THR A 57 1.96 6.06 -6.62
CA THR A 57 0.81 6.26 -5.75
C THR A 57 -0.51 6.27 -6.54
N ARG A 58 -0.56 6.94 -7.69
CA ARG A 58 -1.74 6.91 -8.56
C ARG A 58 -2.09 5.49 -8.99
N SER A 59 -1.11 4.71 -9.43
CA SER A 59 -1.33 3.31 -9.82
C SER A 59 -1.72 2.42 -8.62
N ALA A 60 -1.14 2.63 -7.44
CA ALA A 60 -1.53 1.93 -6.22
C ALA A 60 -2.98 2.25 -5.80
N MET A 61 -3.44 3.48 -6.04
CA MET A 61 -4.83 3.87 -5.78
C MET A 61 -5.81 3.30 -6.83
N ASP A 62 -5.37 3.05 -8.06
CA ASP A 62 -6.14 2.27 -9.03
C ASP A 62 -6.35 0.84 -8.52
N GLU A 63 -5.29 0.18 -8.07
CA GLU A 63 -5.37 -1.17 -7.47
C GLU A 63 -6.20 -1.19 -6.18
N TYR A 64 -6.13 -0.13 -5.37
CA TYR A 64 -6.98 0.03 -4.18
C TYR A 64 -8.47 0.09 -4.56
N ALA A 65 -8.82 0.86 -5.57
CA ALA A 65 -10.19 0.98 -6.08
C ALA A 65 -10.71 -0.36 -6.59
N LEU A 66 -9.94 -1.01 -7.46
CA LEU A 66 -10.31 -2.30 -8.05
C LEU A 66 -10.47 -3.41 -7.01
N ASN A 67 -9.74 -3.33 -5.90
CA ASN A 67 -9.79 -4.33 -4.83
C ASN A 67 -11.14 -4.37 -4.08
N PHE A 68 -11.99 -3.36 -4.22
CA PHE A 68 -13.35 -3.42 -3.69
C PHE A 68 -14.30 -4.32 -4.49
N GLY A 69 -13.93 -4.70 -5.73
CA GLY A 69 -14.73 -5.55 -6.60
C GLY A 69 -16.12 -4.96 -6.90
N ARG A 70 -16.22 -3.64 -7.09
CA ARG A 70 -17.48 -2.94 -7.36
C ARG A 70 -17.50 -2.41 -8.78
N ASP A 71 -18.59 -2.69 -9.51
CA ASP A 71 -18.76 -2.34 -10.93
C ASP A 71 -18.67 -0.84 -11.22
N ASN A 72 -19.04 -0.02 -10.24
CA ASN A 72 -19.02 1.44 -10.32
C ASN A 72 -17.78 2.09 -9.70
N ILE A 73 -16.77 1.30 -9.34
CA ILE A 73 -15.45 1.77 -8.86
C ILE A 73 -14.41 1.09 -9.75
N ARG A 74 -13.91 1.84 -10.72
CA ARG A 74 -13.06 1.32 -11.82
C ARG A 74 -11.59 1.71 -11.69
N GLY A 75 -11.28 2.70 -10.84
CA GLY A 75 -9.91 3.17 -10.63
C GLY A 75 -9.84 4.28 -9.61
N GLY A 76 -8.63 4.80 -9.41
CA GLY A 76 -8.34 5.87 -8.47
C GLY A 76 -9.09 7.17 -8.74
N GLN A 77 -9.50 7.42 -9.99
CA GLN A 77 -10.33 8.55 -10.37
C GLN A 77 -11.73 8.54 -9.72
N ASP A 78 -12.22 7.38 -9.29
CA ASP A 78 -13.50 7.24 -8.61
C ASP A 78 -13.37 7.45 -7.08
N LEU A 79 -12.14 7.64 -6.60
CA LEU A 79 -11.83 7.85 -5.20
C LEU A 79 -11.59 9.34 -4.89
N MET A 80 -11.92 9.75 -3.69
CA MET A 80 -11.50 11.02 -3.13
C MET A 80 -10.33 10.75 -2.17
N TYR A 81 -9.11 11.09 -2.58
CA TYR A 81 -7.92 10.90 -1.75
C TYR A 81 -6.93 12.07 -1.87
N TYR A 82 -6.08 12.18 -0.89
CA TYR A 82 -4.92 13.07 -0.88
C TYR A 82 -3.69 12.24 -0.49
N ALA A 83 -2.58 12.47 -1.16
CA ALA A 83 -1.33 11.76 -0.90
C ALA A 83 -0.19 12.76 -0.70
N ARG A 84 0.75 12.41 0.19
CA ARG A 84 1.94 13.18 0.46
C ARG A 84 3.15 12.26 0.56
N VAL A 85 4.21 12.60 -0.17
CA VAL A 85 5.51 11.95 -0.02
C VAL A 85 6.19 12.50 1.23
N GLU A 86 6.64 11.59 2.08
CA GLU A 86 7.42 11.88 3.27
C GLU A 86 8.84 11.31 3.11
N THR A 87 9.79 11.99 3.69
CA THR A 87 11.22 11.68 3.54
C THR A 87 11.89 11.24 4.83
N GLU A 88 11.22 11.43 5.95
CA GLU A 88 11.76 11.18 7.27
C GLU A 88 10.87 10.23 8.07
N ARG A 89 11.49 9.42 8.88
CA ARG A 89 10.83 8.60 9.90
C ARG A 89 11.52 8.82 11.23
N SER A 90 10.74 8.81 12.29
CA SER A 90 11.25 8.85 13.65
C SER A 90 11.00 7.54 14.36
N TYR A 91 11.81 7.26 15.36
CA TYR A 91 11.62 6.10 16.21
C TYR A 91 10.38 6.25 17.10
N HIS A 92 9.60 5.18 17.17
CA HIS A 92 8.40 5.06 17.98
C HIS A 92 8.66 4.15 19.19
N PRO A 93 7.83 4.21 20.25
CA PRO A 93 7.98 3.34 21.44
C PRO A 93 7.98 1.85 21.11
N GLU A 94 7.33 1.45 20.01
CA GLU A 94 7.22 0.05 19.58
C GLU A 94 8.44 -0.47 18.82
N ASP A 95 9.35 0.42 18.39
CA ASP A 95 10.55 0.03 17.66
C ASP A 95 11.52 -0.72 18.57
N GLU A 96 12.13 -1.78 18.05
CA GLU A 96 13.03 -2.64 18.82
C GLU A 96 14.27 -1.89 19.31
N GLU A 97 14.80 -0.97 18.53
CA GLU A 97 15.94 -0.13 18.90
C GLU A 97 15.64 0.75 20.10
N VAL A 98 14.38 1.21 20.23
CA VAL A 98 13.95 1.98 21.42
C VAL A 98 13.80 1.07 22.62
N LYS A 99 13.20 -0.11 22.48
CA LYS A 99 13.06 -1.10 23.55
C LYS A 99 14.41 -1.59 24.07
N GLN A 100 15.40 -1.70 23.20
CA GLN A 100 16.76 -2.08 23.54
C GLN A 100 17.62 -0.91 24.03
N GLY A 101 17.11 0.31 24.04
CA GLY A 101 17.85 1.51 24.46
C GLY A 101 18.92 1.99 23.47
N ILE A 102 18.88 1.51 22.23
CA ILE A 102 19.82 1.87 21.15
C ILE A 102 19.44 3.25 20.56
N ALA A 103 18.15 3.54 20.47
CA ALA A 103 17.61 4.79 19.96
C ALA A 103 16.59 5.41 20.93
N ARG A 104 16.28 6.68 20.74
CA ARG A 104 15.29 7.40 21.55
C ARG A 104 14.02 7.65 20.74
N ILE A 105 12.89 7.69 21.45
CA ILE A 105 11.60 8.07 20.86
C ILE A 105 11.73 9.45 20.21
N GLY A 106 11.26 9.58 18.96
CA GLY A 106 11.30 10.84 18.20
C GLY A 106 12.63 11.12 17.51
N GLU A 107 13.68 10.35 17.75
CA GLU A 107 14.95 10.46 17.04
C GLU A 107 14.77 10.03 15.58
N PRO A 108 15.38 10.73 14.58
CA PRO A 108 15.28 10.35 13.17
C PRO A 108 15.87 8.96 12.90
N LYS A 109 15.16 8.14 12.12
CA LYS A 109 15.70 6.86 11.63
C LYS A 109 16.73 7.09 10.54
N PRO A 110 17.86 6.37 10.56
CA PRO A 110 18.87 6.47 9.51
C PRO A 110 18.38 5.85 8.18
N GLY A 111 19.08 6.18 7.10
CA GLY A 111 18.87 5.58 5.78
C GLY A 111 17.80 6.26 4.95
N LEU A 112 17.41 5.56 3.89
CA LEU A 112 16.35 6.01 3.00
C LEU A 112 14.98 5.77 3.65
N ASN A 113 14.21 6.84 3.86
CA ASN A 113 12.93 6.80 4.55
C ASN A 113 11.76 7.29 3.68
N LEU A 114 11.91 7.23 2.35
CA LEU A 114 10.87 7.63 1.42
C LEU A 114 9.63 6.75 1.58
N HIS A 115 8.50 7.39 1.82
CA HIS A 115 7.21 6.72 1.89
C HIS A 115 6.08 7.69 1.52
N VAL A 116 4.89 7.16 1.29
CA VAL A 116 3.74 8.00 0.93
C VAL A 116 2.61 7.74 1.91
N HIS A 117 2.16 8.79 2.57
CA HIS A 117 0.90 8.78 3.31
C HIS A 117 -0.25 9.15 2.40
N VAL A 118 -1.29 8.33 2.40
CA VAL A 118 -2.51 8.55 1.64
C VAL A 118 -3.70 8.59 2.58
N ILE A 119 -4.46 9.67 2.52
CA ILE A 119 -5.75 9.78 3.21
C ILE A 119 -6.83 9.56 2.15
N VAL A 120 -7.67 8.54 2.31
CA VAL A 120 -8.74 8.20 1.40
C VAL A 120 -10.11 8.29 2.07
N SER A 121 -11.07 8.92 1.39
CA SER A 121 -12.44 9.05 1.87
C SER A 121 -13.14 7.70 1.97
N ARG A 122 -14.08 7.57 2.92
CA ARG A 122 -14.98 6.41 3.02
C ARG A 122 -15.98 6.28 1.87
N LYS A 123 -16.01 7.25 0.98
CA LYS A 123 -16.94 7.28 -0.14
C LYS A 123 -16.21 7.54 -1.44
N SER A 124 -16.83 7.04 -2.52
CA SER A 124 -16.46 7.41 -3.87
C SER A 124 -16.48 8.93 -4.07
N LEU A 125 -15.81 9.39 -5.11
CA LEU A 125 -15.73 10.82 -5.47
C LEU A 125 -17.12 11.45 -5.64
N ASP A 126 -18.07 10.72 -6.22
CA ASP A 126 -19.45 11.14 -6.40
C ASP A 126 -20.32 11.03 -5.12
N GLY A 127 -19.76 10.50 -4.03
CA GLY A 127 -20.42 10.33 -2.74
C GLY A 127 -21.45 9.21 -2.65
N LYS A 128 -21.67 8.44 -3.73
CA LYS A 128 -22.76 7.44 -3.79
C LYS A 128 -22.37 6.10 -3.20
N VAL A 129 -21.10 5.70 -3.34
CA VAL A 129 -20.62 4.38 -2.90
C VAL A 129 -19.87 4.50 -1.59
N LYS A 130 -20.25 3.69 -0.61
CA LYS A 130 -19.51 3.57 0.65
C LYS A 130 -18.35 2.59 0.44
N LEU A 131 -17.14 3.05 0.71
CA LEU A 131 -15.89 2.32 0.59
C LEU A 131 -15.31 2.13 2.01
N SER A 132 -15.30 0.91 2.50
CA SER A 132 -14.76 0.60 3.83
C SER A 132 -13.90 -0.66 3.74
N PRO A 133 -12.57 -0.52 3.78
CA PRO A 133 -11.67 -1.67 3.75
C PRO A 133 -11.78 -2.58 4.98
N GLY A 134 -12.25 -2.03 6.11
CA GLY A 134 -12.48 -2.79 7.34
C GLY A 134 -13.86 -3.45 7.45
N ALA A 135 -14.75 -3.28 6.46
CA ALA A 135 -16.05 -3.91 6.50
C ALA A 135 -15.92 -5.41 6.25
N LYS A 136 -16.16 -6.20 7.27
CA LYS A 136 -16.37 -7.64 7.13
C LYS A 136 -17.70 -7.85 6.41
N SER A 137 -17.67 -7.92 5.07
CA SER A 137 -18.83 -8.36 4.30
C SER A 137 -18.94 -9.87 4.44
N ALA A 138 -19.62 -10.32 5.48
CA ALA A 138 -20.02 -11.72 5.61
C ALA A 138 -20.99 -12.05 4.46
N GLY A 139 -20.62 -12.99 3.59
CA GLY A 139 -21.57 -13.69 2.74
C GLY A 139 -21.78 -13.20 1.31
N ASN A 140 -21.00 -12.29 0.78
CA ASN A 140 -21.12 -11.87 -0.63
C ASN A 140 -20.12 -12.57 -1.55
N THR A 141 -20.19 -13.89 -1.57
CA THR A 141 -19.48 -14.71 -2.54
C THR A 141 -20.50 -15.17 -3.58
N TRP A 142 -20.26 -14.95 -4.85
CA TRP A 142 -21.04 -15.53 -5.93
C TRP A 142 -20.14 -16.11 -6.99
N GLU A 143 -20.63 -17.10 -7.66
CA GLU A 143 -19.97 -17.68 -8.80
C GLU A 143 -20.35 -16.88 -10.07
N LEU A 144 -19.34 -16.39 -10.75
CA LEU A 144 -19.49 -15.86 -12.09
C LEU A 144 -19.17 -16.97 -13.08
N GLU A 145 -20.17 -17.28 -13.93
CA GLU A 145 -20.04 -18.27 -15.01
C GLU A 145 -18.76 -17.99 -15.82
N GLY A 146 -17.84 -18.96 -15.83
CA GLY A 146 -16.56 -18.87 -16.53
C GLY A 146 -15.43 -18.07 -15.82
N ARG A 147 -15.63 -17.50 -14.61
CA ARG A 147 -14.63 -16.74 -13.86
C ARG A 147 -14.42 -17.18 -12.41
N GLY A 148 -15.08 -18.24 -11.98
CA GLY A 148 -14.98 -18.76 -10.61
C GLY A 148 -15.66 -17.89 -9.57
N THR A 149 -15.34 -18.16 -8.31
CA THR A 149 -15.95 -17.50 -7.14
C THR A 149 -15.43 -16.08 -6.96
N VAL A 150 -16.30 -15.08 -7.06
CA VAL A 150 -15.98 -13.67 -6.79
C VAL A 150 -16.47 -13.28 -5.42
N LYS A 151 -15.57 -12.76 -4.60
CA LYS A 151 -15.85 -12.26 -3.26
C LYS A 151 -15.91 -10.74 -3.30
N ARG A 152 -17.09 -10.15 -3.00
CA ARG A 152 -17.18 -8.71 -2.76
C ARG A 152 -16.56 -8.36 -1.42
N GLY A 153 -15.77 -7.32 -1.41
CA GLY A 153 -15.16 -6.79 -0.21
C GLY A 153 -13.67 -6.53 -0.42
N PHE A 154 -13.11 -5.70 0.44
CA PHE A 154 -11.71 -5.35 0.37
C PHE A 154 -10.84 -6.48 0.93
N SER A 155 -9.86 -6.93 0.16
CA SER A 155 -8.85 -7.89 0.59
C SER A 155 -7.55 -7.15 0.90
N HIS A 156 -7.17 -7.04 2.17
CA HIS A 156 -5.91 -6.43 2.57
C HIS A 156 -4.70 -7.17 1.96
N GLU A 157 -4.74 -8.49 2.00
CA GLU A 157 -3.71 -9.36 1.42
C GLU A 157 -3.63 -9.19 -0.11
N GLY A 158 -4.79 -9.23 -0.78
CA GLY A 158 -4.88 -9.02 -2.21
C GLY A 158 -4.37 -7.66 -2.64
N TRP A 159 -4.62 -6.62 -1.86
CA TRP A 159 -4.12 -5.28 -2.15
C TRP A 159 -2.60 -5.18 -2.03
N LYS A 160 -2.01 -5.74 -0.97
CA LYS A 160 -0.55 -5.77 -0.79
C LYS A 160 0.16 -6.42 -1.98
N VAL A 161 -0.33 -7.59 -2.40
CA VAL A 161 0.21 -8.29 -3.58
C VAL A 161 0.12 -7.43 -4.83
N ARG A 162 -1.06 -6.86 -5.12
CA ARG A 162 -1.28 -6.03 -6.31
C ARG A 162 -0.42 -4.77 -6.32
N VAL A 163 -0.25 -4.12 -5.16
CA VAL A 163 0.59 -2.92 -5.05
C VAL A 163 2.05 -3.26 -5.34
N GLN A 164 2.54 -4.40 -4.84
CA GLN A 164 3.89 -4.86 -5.14
C GLN A 164 4.06 -5.21 -6.62
N GLU A 165 3.15 -5.98 -7.19
CA GLU A 165 3.15 -6.29 -8.63
C GLU A 165 3.08 -5.02 -9.49
N CYS A 166 2.30 -4.03 -9.05
CA CYS A 166 2.21 -2.73 -9.68
C CYS A 166 3.55 -1.99 -9.67
N PHE A 167 4.26 -1.99 -8.53
CA PHE A 167 5.61 -1.41 -8.42
C PHE A 167 6.58 -2.11 -9.37
N ASN A 168 6.64 -3.43 -9.30
CA ASN A 168 7.54 -4.25 -10.11
C ASN A 168 7.33 -3.99 -11.61
N ARG A 169 6.08 -4.05 -12.07
CA ARG A 169 5.72 -3.81 -13.47
C ARG A 169 6.01 -2.37 -13.91
N LYS A 170 5.72 -1.40 -13.06
CA LYS A 170 5.86 0.03 -13.40
C LYS A 170 7.31 0.47 -13.54
N PHE A 171 8.18 -0.09 -12.73
CA PHE A 171 9.59 0.30 -12.67
C PHE A 171 10.55 -0.78 -13.15
N ASP A 172 10.05 -1.88 -13.74
CA ASP A 172 10.84 -3.03 -14.15
C ASP A 172 11.76 -3.54 -13.01
N TYR A 173 11.17 -3.59 -11.80
CA TYR A 173 11.89 -4.00 -10.60
C TYR A 173 11.81 -5.52 -10.44
N GLN A 174 12.98 -6.16 -10.29
CA GLN A 174 13.09 -7.59 -10.01
C GLN A 174 13.28 -7.78 -8.51
N ALA A 175 12.17 -8.00 -7.80
CA ALA A 175 12.21 -8.26 -6.36
C ALA A 175 13.01 -9.53 -6.08
N LYS A 176 13.93 -9.46 -5.10
CA LYS A 176 14.72 -10.61 -4.67
C LYS A 176 13.87 -11.57 -3.84
N GLU A 177 14.34 -12.80 -3.74
CA GLU A 177 13.76 -13.77 -2.82
C GLU A 177 13.76 -13.20 -1.38
N GLY A 178 12.60 -13.26 -0.72
CA GLY A 178 12.39 -12.65 0.61
C GLY A 178 11.92 -11.19 0.61
N GLU A 179 12.02 -10.46 -0.50
CA GLU A 179 11.45 -9.11 -0.64
C GLU A 179 9.99 -9.15 -1.13
N THR A 180 9.57 -10.26 -1.69
CA THR A 180 8.22 -10.42 -2.25
C THR A 180 7.22 -10.77 -1.15
N TYR A 181 6.11 -10.03 -1.11
CA TYR A 181 5.00 -10.37 -0.24
C TYR A 181 4.34 -11.68 -0.72
N VAL A 182 4.61 -12.78 -0.03
CA VAL A 182 4.02 -14.09 -0.32
C VAL A 182 2.77 -14.27 0.53
N ARG A 183 1.65 -14.65 -0.09
CA ARG A 183 0.44 -14.97 0.66
C ARG A 183 0.72 -16.17 1.59
N PRO A 184 0.34 -16.11 2.88
CA PRO A 184 0.58 -17.22 3.82
C PRO A 184 0.05 -18.58 3.33
N GLN A 185 -1.05 -18.60 2.57
CA GLN A 185 -1.63 -19.82 2.00
C GLN A 185 -0.78 -20.45 0.92
N VAL A 186 -0.11 -19.65 0.09
CA VAL A 186 0.78 -20.17 -0.97
C VAL A 186 2.02 -20.81 -0.35
N SER A 187 2.55 -20.25 0.74
CA SER A 187 3.67 -20.83 1.47
C SER A 187 3.34 -22.21 2.06
N ALA A 188 2.10 -22.41 2.52
CA ALA A 188 1.65 -23.70 3.04
C ALA A 188 1.47 -24.76 1.94
N GLU A 189 1.10 -24.36 0.73
CA GLU A 189 0.98 -25.27 -0.41
C GLU A 189 2.36 -25.65 -0.98
N ILE A 190 3.29 -24.72 -1.07
CA ILE A 190 4.67 -24.99 -1.48
C ILE A 190 5.34 -25.95 -0.48
N GLY A 191 5.14 -25.73 0.83
CA GLY A 191 5.66 -26.62 1.88
C GLY A 191 5.11 -28.06 1.79
N LYS A 192 3.90 -28.25 1.26
CA LYS A 192 3.32 -29.59 1.03
C LYS A 192 3.86 -30.26 -0.22
N ILE A 193 4.25 -29.48 -1.24
CA ILE A 193 4.78 -30.00 -2.51
C ILE A 193 6.26 -30.41 -2.35
N THR A 194 7.01 -29.76 -1.48
CA THR A 194 8.43 -30.03 -1.27
C THR A 194 8.74 -31.16 -0.28
N ASN A 195 7.71 -31.80 0.29
CA ASN A 195 7.87 -32.95 1.16
C ASN A 195 7.10 -34.15 0.60
N PRO A 196 7.56 -34.79 -0.52
CA PRO A 196 7.07 -36.11 -0.91
C PRO A 196 7.62 -37.09 0.13
N GLU A 197 6.75 -37.90 0.68
CA GLU A 197 7.01 -38.94 1.67
C GLU A 197 8.27 -39.73 1.35
N LEU A 198 9.16 -39.86 2.32
CA LEU A 198 10.10 -40.94 2.51
C LEU A 198 9.42 -42.10 3.24
#